data_55384f494f74c36d9a32cd2bd8799343
#
_entry.id   55384f494f74c36d9a32cd2bd8799343
#
_cell.length_a   1.000
_cell.length_b   1.000
_cell.length_c   1.000
_cell.angle_alpha   90.00
_cell.angle_beta   90.00
_cell.angle_gamma   90.00
#
_symmetry.space_group_name_H-M   'P 1'
#
loop_
_entity.id
_entity.type
_entity.pdbx_description
1 polymer ?
#
loop_
_entity_poly.entity_id
_entity_poly.type
_entity_poly.pdbx_seq_one_letter_code
_entity_poly.pdbx_strand_id
1 'polypeptide(L)'
;MTKIEELERKIIESGITEANLIEYEKLLRRVGGNFNRRQHCWNTAASFPPHRTEEAVSLIRWGLERYPDSWYSTYMSHYMIGQIYERSGNWQAAHGAYLLADDALGEEQTAYRETLSGDLMWTLLHIDGFQYSDKLRAYYDSFRRIDDFHAAFVNCAFRLAVAELVIALHDGDNETAKKAYDEAMTIAKPGFVSRIQGVLDRHRATDKLKANTKECAQFLKSLRM
;
A
#
# COMPACT_ATOMS: atom_id res chain seq x y z
N MET A 1 -26.68 12.49 2.73
CA MET A 1 -26.11 11.47 1.82
C MET A 1 -26.54 11.79 0.40
N THR A 2 -25.63 11.90 -0.52
CA THR A 2 -25.91 12.17 -1.93
C THR A 2 -26.35 10.87 -2.64
N LYS A 3 -27.00 11.00 -3.83
CA LYS A 3 -27.39 9.81 -4.62
C LYS A 3 -26.19 8.94 -5.02
N ILE A 4 -25.01 9.55 -5.22
CA ILE A 4 -23.79 8.80 -5.55
C ILE A 4 -23.31 8.00 -4.34
N GLU A 5 -23.28 8.57 -3.15
CA GLU A 5 -22.89 7.87 -1.92
C GLU A 5 -23.84 6.71 -1.57
N GLU A 6 -25.15 6.87 -1.85
CA GLU A 6 -26.14 5.79 -1.70
C GLU A 6 -25.84 4.61 -2.62
N LEU A 7 -25.51 4.91 -3.89
CA LEU A 7 -25.16 3.89 -4.87
C LEU A 7 -23.83 3.23 -4.57
N GLU A 8 -22.82 3.99 -4.15
CA GLU A 8 -21.52 3.47 -3.71
C GLU A 8 -21.69 2.48 -2.57
N ARG A 9 -22.49 2.83 -1.56
CA ARG A 9 -22.82 1.93 -0.45
C ARG A 9 -23.50 0.65 -0.97
N LYS A 10 -24.47 0.77 -1.88
CA LYS A 10 -25.15 -0.38 -2.49
C LYS A 10 -24.16 -1.28 -3.24
N ILE A 11 -23.22 -0.70 -4.00
CA ILE A 11 -22.16 -1.44 -4.71
C ILE A 11 -21.28 -2.21 -3.71
N ILE A 12 -20.90 -1.57 -2.59
CA ILE A 12 -20.11 -2.21 -1.55
C ILE A 12 -20.87 -3.36 -0.87
N GLU A 13 -22.15 -3.19 -0.58
CA GLU A 13 -22.99 -4.17 0.12
C GLU A 13 -23.38 -5.36 -0.78
N SER A 14 -23.89 -5.08 -2.00
CA SER A 14 -24.52 -6.09 -2.87
C SER A 14 -23.68 -6.56 -4.05
N GLY A 15 -22.51 -5.93 -4.29
CA GLY A 15 -21.62 -6.32 -5.39
C GLY A 15 -21.77 -5.44 -6.64
N ILE A 16 -20.77 -5.60 -7.51
CA ILE A 16 -20.74 -4.94 -8.81
C ILE A 16 -21.61 -5.71 -9.78
N THR A 17 -22.65 -5.05 -10.31
CA THR A 17 -23.49 -5.56 -11.39
C THR A 17 -23.47 -4.60 -12.55
N GLU A 18 -23.77 -5.08 -13.75
CA GLU A 18 -23.88 -4.21 -14.92
C GLU A 18 -24.89 -3.08 -14.71
N ALA A 19 -26.05 -3.39 -14.09
CA ALA A 19 -27.09 -2.41 -13.82
C ALA A 19 -26.61 -1.28 -12.89
N ASN A 20 -25.88 -1.61 -11.80
CA ASN A 20 -25.39 -0.58 -10.89
C ASN A 20 -24.18 0.18 -11.47
N LEU A 21 -23.36 -0.40 -12.33
CA LEU A 21 -22.32 0.33 -13.07
C LEU A 21 -22.91 1.33 -14.07
N ILE A 22 -23.98 0.98 -14.80
CA ILE A 22 -24.67 1.91 -15.69
C ILE A 22 -25.25 3.10 -14.91
N GLU A 23 -25.85 2.84 -13.76
CA GLU A 23 -26.36 3.91 -12.90
C GLU A 23 -25.22 4.77 -12.32
N TYR A 24 -24.13 4.13 -11.90
CA TYR A 24 -22.94 4.78 -11.37
C TYR A 24 -22.31 5.72 -12.42
N GLU A 25 -22.18 5.26 -13.65
CA GLU A 25 -21.69 6.09 -14.75
C GLU A 25 -22.56 7.33 -14.97
N LYS A 26 -23.90 7.20 -14.95
CA LYS A 26 -24.82 8.34 -15.08
C LYS A 26 -24.62 9.38 -13.98
N LEU A 27 -24.34 8.93 -12.75
CA LEU A 27 -24.06 9.83 -11.63
C LEU A 27 -22.67 10.45 -11.75
N LEU A 28 -21.65 9.66 -12.10
CA LEU A 28 -20.28 10.13 -12.30
C LEU A 28 -20.15 11.16 -13.43
N ARG A 29 -20.98 11.09 -14.48
CA ARG A 29 -21.01 12.13 -15.52
C ARG A 29 -21.35 13.51 -15.01
N ARG A 30 -22.00 13.62 -13.85
CA ARG A 30 -22.31 14.90 -13.17
C ARG A 30 -21.15 15.41 -12.31
N VAL A 31 -20.16 14.56 -12.04
CA VAL A 31 -18.94 14.91 -11.33
C VAL A 31 -17.97 15.58 -12.31
N GLY A 32 -17.39 16.72 -11.91
CA GLY A 32 -16.46 17.47 -12.75
C GLY A 32 -15.10 16.79 -12.87
N GLY A 33 -14.61 16.63 -14.11
CA GLY A 33 -13.29 16.11 -14.42
C GLY A 33 -13.11 14.59 -14.25
N ASN A 34 -12.26 14.00 -15.08
CA ASN A 34 -12.01 12.55 -15.05
C ASN A 34 -11.27 12.10 -13.78
N PHE A 35 -10.38 12.95 -13.25
CA PHE A 35 -9.71 12.70 -11.98
C PHE A 35 -10.72 12.44 -10.84
N ASN A 36 -11.68 13.33 -10.64
CA ASN A 36 -12.69 13.20 -9.59
C ASN A 36 -13.56 11.94 -9.79
N ARG A 37 -13.90 11.58 -11.04
CA ARG A 37 -14.64 10.36 -11.36
C ARG A 37 -13.85 9.11 -10.97
N ARG A 38 -12.55 9.06 -11.28
CA ARG A 38 -11.66 7.98 -10.84
C ARG A 38 -11.53 7.95 -9.32
N GLN A 39 -11.45 9.11 -8.68
CA GLN A 39 -11.36 9.20 -7.21
C GLN A 39 -12.57 8.56 -6.53
N HIS A 40 -13.77 8.74 -7.08
CA HIS A 40 -14.96 8.01 -6.62
C HIS A 40 -14.77 6.49 -6.73
N CYS A 41 -14.26 5.99 -7.87
CA CYS A 41 -13.98 4.57 -8.04
C CYS A 41 -12.94 4.06 -7.01
N TRP A 42 -11.86 4.82 -6.76
CA TRP A 42 -10.84 4.44 -5.77
C TRP A 42 -11.41 4.37 -4.36
N ASN A 43 -12.16 5.39 -3.93
CA ASN A 43 -12.73 5.47 -2.59
C ASN A 43 -13.74 4.34 -2.36
N THR A 44 -14.59 4.08 -3.36
CA THR A 44 -15.54 2.97 -3.31
C THR A 44 -14.82 1.63 -3.24
N ALA A 45 -13.81 1.40 -4.10
CA ALA A 45 -13.02 0.19 -4.12
C ALA A 45 -12.25 -0.04 -2.80
N ALA A 46 -11.68 1.02 -2.22
CA ALA A 46 -10.99 0.95 -0.94
C ALA A 46 -11.90 0.52 0.23
N SER A 47 -13.21 0.70 0.08
CA SER A 47 -14.20 0.36 1.10
C SER A 47 -14.71 -1.08 1.00
N PHE A 48 -14.34 -1.83 -0.05
CA PHE A 48 -14.68 -3.25 -0.13
C PHE A 48 -13.95 -4.06 0.94
N PRO A 49 -14.61 -5.09 1.49
CA PRO A 49 -13.95 -6.00 2.44
C PRO A 49 -12.86 -6.85 1.74
N PRO A 50 -11.81 -7.28 2.48
CA PRO A 50 -10.67 -8.00 1.88
C PRO A 50 -11.02 -9.28 1.10
N HIS A 51 -12.12 -9.96 1.42
CA HIS A 51 -12.56 -11.15 0.68
C HIS A 51 -13.19 -10.84 -0.69
N ARG A 52 -13.39 -9.56 -1.00
CA ARG A 52 -13.92 -9.10 -2.29
C ARG A 52 -12.90 -8.26 -3.08
N THR A 53 -11.65 -8.61 -2.94
CA THR A 53 -10.49 -7.95 -3.57
C THR A 53 -10.67 -7.78 -5.08
N GLU A 54 -11.05 -8.85 -5.80
CA GLU A 54 -11.17 -8.80 -7.27
C GLU A 54 -12.30 -7.87 -7.73
N GLU A 55 -13.39 -7.77 -7.00
CA GLU A 55 -14.43 -6.80 -7.30
C GLU A 55 -13.94 -5.36 -7.11
N ALA A 56 -13.24 -5.09 -6.02
CA ALA A 56 -12.64 -3.79 -5.76
C ALA A 56 -11.66 -3.38 -6.88
N VAL A 57 -10.79 -4.31 -7.29
CA VAL A 57 -9.82 -4.11 -8.38
C VAL A 57 -10.55 -3.86 -9.70
N SER A 58 -11.61 -4.63 -9.99
CA SER A 58 -12.38 -4.47 -11.23
C SER A 58 -13.04 -3.09 -11.35
N LEU A 59 -13.50 -2.51 -10.23
CA LEU A 59 -14.06 -1.17 -10.20
C LEU A 59 -13.01 -0.09 -10.53
N ILE A 60 -11.78 -0.23 -10.01
CA ILE A 60 -10.70 0.70 -10.35
C ILE A 60 -10.32 0.59 -11.82
N ARG A 61 -10.18 -0.63 -12.34
CA ARG A 61 -9.88 -0.88 -13.76
C ARG A 61 -10.95 -0.31 -14.67
N TRP A 62 -12.21 -0.54 -14.33
CA TRP A 62 -13.34 0.05 -15.05
C TRP A 62 -13.24 1.59 -15.07
N GLY A 63 -12.94 2.22 -13.94
CA GLY A 63 -12.72 3.67 -13.86
C GLY A 63 -11.52 4.15 -14.68
N LEU A 64 -10.42 3.37 -14.68
CA LEU A 64 -9.21 3.66 -15.45
C LEU A 64 -9.49 3.68 -16.97
N GLU A 65 -10.23 2.69 -17.46
CA GLU A 65 -10.60 2.56 -18.88
C GLU A 65 -11.61 3.62 -19.31
N ARG A 66 -12.58 3.90 -18.45
CA ARG A 66 -13.72 4.76 -18.78
C ARG A 66 -13.41 6.24 -18.72
N TYR A 67 -12.49 6.64 -17.86
CA TYR A 67 -12.13 8.04 -17.60
C TYR A 67 -10.65 8.28 -17.81
N PRO A 68 -10.12 8.26 -19.06
CA PRO A 68 -8.71 8.53 -19.32
C PRO A 68 -8.34 9.93 -18.83
N ASP A 69 -7.20 10.05 -18.19
CA ASP A 69 -6.72 11.29 -17.56
C ASP A 69 -5.17 11.31 -17.49
N SER A 70 -4.61 12.18 -16.67
CA SER A 70 -3.17 12.40 -16.51
C SER A 70 -2.40 11.17 -16.00
N TRP A 71 -1.08 11.24 -16.09
CA TRP A 71 -0.17 10.25 -15.51
C TRP A 71 -0.46 10.02 -14.01
N TYR A 72 -0.74 11.10 -13.26
CA TYR A 72 -1.02 11.01 -11.82
C TYR A 72 -2.25 10.15 -11.51
N SER A 73 -3.31 10.32 -12.28
CA SER A 73 -4.52 9.50 -12.14
C SER A 73 -4.27 8.03 -12.49
N THR A 74 -3.40 7.76 -13.44
CA THR A 74 -2.98 6.40 -13.84
C THR A 74 -2.12 5.77 -12.76
N TYR A 75 -1.10 6.49 -12.27
CA TYR A 75 -0.30 6.12 -11.12
C TYR A 75 -1.18 5.78 -9.91
N MET A 76 -2.07 6.69 -9.51
CA MET A 76 -2.95 6.48 -8.36
C MET A 76 -3.88 5.27 -8.53
N SER A 77 -4.37 4.99 -9.73
CA SER A 77 -5.20 3.81 -9.98
C SER A 77 -4.42 2.52 -9.73
N HIS A 78 -3.21 2.39 -10.29
CA HIS A 78 -2.36 1.22 -10.08
C HIS A 78 -1.86 1.12 -8.62
N TYR A 79 -1.54 2.24 -8.00
CA TYR A 79 -1.16 2.30 -6.59
C TYR A 79 -2.28 1.80 -5.68
N MET A 80 -3.52 2.23 -5.90
CA MET A 80 -4.69 1.77 -5.13
C MET A 80 -4.97 0.28 -5.35
N ILE A 81 -4.78 -0.24 -6.57
CA ILE A 81 -4.86 -1.68 -6.84
C ILE A 81 -3.81 -2.44 -6.02
N GLY A 82 -2.58 -1.94 -5.98
CA GLY A 82 -1.51 -2.51 -5.17
C GLY A 82 -1.88 -2.59 -3.68
N GLN A 83 -2.39 -1.49 -3.12
CA GLN A 83 -2.85 -1.45 -1.73
C GLN A 83 -4.01 -2.41 -1.42
N ILE A 84 -4.93 -2.60 -2.36
CA ILE A 84 -6.04 -3.54 -2.22
C ILE A 84 -5.53 -4.98 -2.18
N TYR A 85 -4.60 -5.35 -3.06
CA TYR A 85 -3.96 -6.66 -3.06
C TYR A 85 -3.08 -6.88 -1.82
N GLU A 86 -2.30 -5.87 -1.40
CA GLU A 86 -1.52 -5.93 -0.16
C GLU A 86 -2.42 -6.22 1.05
N ARG A 87 -3.56 -5.54 1.16
CA ARG A 87 -4.54 -5.73 2.24
C ARG A 87 -5.13 -7.15 2.26
N SER A 88 -5.22 -7.81 1.10
CA SER A 88 -5.70 -9.20 0.98
C SER A 88 -4.58 -10.25 1.17
N GLY A 89 -3.33 -9.81 1.32
CA GLY A 89 -2.16 -10.69 1.40
C GLY A 89 -1.71 -11.26 0.05
N ASN A 90 -2.24 -10.78 -1.07
CA ASN A 90 -1.80 -11.18 -2.41
C ASN A 90 -0.57 -10.35 -2.84
N TRP A 91 0.57 -10.68 -2.24
CA TRP A 91 1.82 -9.93 -2.40
C TRP A 91 2.31 -9.87 -3.84
N GLN A 92 2.16 -10.97 -4.60
CA GLN A 92 2.56 -11.03 -6.00
C GLN A 92 1.74 -10.06 -6.87
N ALA A 93 0.43 -10.04 -6.70
CA ALA A 93 -0.44 -9.14 -7.44
C ALA A 93 -0.24 -7.67 -6.98
N ALA A 94 0.01 -7.44 -5.69
CA ALA A 94 0.34 -6.12 -5.16
C ALA A 94 1.62 -5.56 -5.78
N HIS A 95 2.70 -6.37 -5.79
CA HIS A 95 3.97 -5.99 -6.40
C HIS A 95 3.82 -5.66 -7.90
N GLY A 96 3.10 -6.51 -8.64
CA GLY A 96 2.82 -6.25 -10.06
C GLY A 96 2.04 -4.95 -10.30
N ALA A 97 1.08 -4.63 -9.44
CA ALA A 97 0.33 -3.38 -9.51
C ALA A 97 1.21 -2.15 -9.18
N TYR A 98 2.10 -2.25 -8.21
CA TYR A 98 3.06 -1.19 -7.89
C TYR A 98 4.09 -0.97 -9.01
N LEU A 99 4.53 -2.02 -9.71
CA LEU A 99 5.37 -1.86 -10.91
C LEU A 99 4.63 -1.10 -12.02
N LEU A 100 3.33 -1.38 -12.25
CA LEU A 100 2.52 -0.61 -13.19
C LEU A 100 2.32 0.85 -12.74
N ALA A 101 2.30 1.11 -11.43
CA ALA A 101 2.30 2.47 -10.90
C ALA A 101 3.65 3.17 -11.19
N ASP A 102 4.79 2.49 -11.02
CA ASP A 102 6.11 3.02 -11.36
C ASP A 102 6.24 3.35 -12.86
N ASP A 103 5.75 2.47 -13.72
CA ASP A 103 5.73 2.66 -15.17
C ASP A 103 4.91 3.89 -15.59
N ALA A 104 3.88 4.27 -14.81
CA ALA A 104 3.08 5.46 -15.07
C ALA A 104 3.77 6.76 -14.67
N LEU A 105 4.88 6.70 -13.91
CA LEU A 105 5.67 7.86 -13.49
C LEU A 105 6.67 8.24 -14.58
N GLY A 106 6.69 9.52 -14.96
CA GLY A 106 7.75 10.08 -15.79
C GLY A 106 9.08 10.18 -15.03
N GLU A 107 10.18 10.42 -15.74
CA GLU A 107 11.52 10.54 -15.16
C GLU A 107 11.64 11.63 -14.10
N GLU A 108 10.85 12.71 -14.21
CA GLU A 108 10.86 13.85 -13.31
C GLU A 108 10.12 13.59 -11.97
N GLN A 109 9.41 12.46 -11.86
CA GLN A 109 8.55 12.15 -10.70
C GLN A 109 9.30 11.38 -9.59
N THR A 110 10.51 11.82 -9.25
CA THR A 110 11.42 11.14 -8.31
C THR A 110 10.81 10.94 -6.92
N ALA A 111 10.15 11.95 -6.36
CA ALA A 111 9.55 11.86 -5.02
C ALA A 111 8.46 10.80 -4.92
N TYR A 112 7.64 10.62 -5.97
CA TYR A 112 6.64 9.56 -6.01
C TYR A 112 7.29 8.18 -6.13
N ARG A 113 8.34 8.06 -6.94
CA ARG A 113 9.10 6.82 -7.13
C ARG A 113 9.82 6.40 -5.85
N GLU A 114 10.42 7.34 -5.14
CA GLU A 114 11.03 7.08 -3.83
C GLU A 114 10.00 6.56 -2.82
N THR A 115 8.83 7.20 -2.73
CA THR A 115 7.74 6.73 -1.87
C THR A 115 7.27 5.33 -2.25
N LEU A 116 7.07 5.08 -3.54
CA LEU A 116 6.63 3.78 -4.07
C LEU A 116 7.66 2.67 -3.81
N SER A 117 8.95 3.03 -3.77
CA SER A 117 10.02 2.08 -3.45
C SER A 117 9.83 1.39 -2.11
N GLY A 118 9.20 2.05 -1.13
CA GLY A 118 8.85 1.44 0.15
C GLY A 118 7.80 0.33 0.04
N ASP A 119 6.80 0.50 -0.83
CA ASP A 119 5.78 -0.53 -1.07
C ASP A 119 6.33 -1.67 -1.94
N LEU A 120 7.17 -1.35 -2.94
CA LEU A 120 7.88 -2.34 -3.76
C LEU A 120 8.85 -3.18 -2.92
N MET A 121 9.62 -2.55 -2.04
CA MET A 121 10.50 -3.21 -1.08
C MET A 121 9.73 -4.17 -0.17
N TRP A 122 8.63 -3.70 0.39
CA TRP A 122 7.82 -4.47 1.33
C TRP A 122 7.16 -5.68 0.68
N THR A 123 6.57 -5.50 -0.50
CA THR A 123 5.97 -6.62 -1.25
C THR A 123 7.01 -7.63 -1.71
N LEU A 124 8.21 -7.17 -2.12
CA LEU A 124 9.32 -8.06 -2.49
C LEU A 124 9.79 -8.92 -1.32
N LEU A 125 9.93 -8.35 -0.12
CA LEU A 125 10.26 -9.10 1.09
C LEU A 125 9.27 -10.24 1.35
N HIS A 126 7.98 -9.99 1.17
CA HIS A 126 6.96 -11.02 1.34
C HIS A 126 6.98 -12.10 0.24
N ILE A 127 7.28 -11.73 -1.00
CA ILE A 127 7.39 -12.68 -2.13
C ILE A 127 8.60 -13.59 -1.98
N ASP A 128 9.74 -13.01 -1.62
CA ASP A 128 11.01 -13.72 -1.52
C ASP A 128 11.23 -14.38 -0.15
N GLY A 129 10.22 -14.38 0.73
CA GLY A 129 10.33 -14.97 2.07
C GLY A 129 11.37 -14.29 2.95
N PHE A 130 11.49 -12.97 2.84
CA PHE A 130 12.44 -12.13 3.56
C PHE A 130 13.93 -12.47 3.26
N GLN A 131 14.20 -12.84 2.01
CA GLN A 131 15.56 -13.08 1.56
C GLN A 131 16.16 -11.83 0.91
N TYR A 132 17.49 -11.76 0.93
CA TYR A 132 18.21 -10.70 0.24
C TYR A 132 18.10 -10.83 -1.29
N SER A 133 17.98 -9.68 -1.96
CA SER A 133 18.18 -9.53 -3.40
C SER A 133 18.73 -8.14 -3.72
N ASP A 134 19.41 -8.00 -4.86
CA ASP A 134 19.91 -6.69 -5.32
C ASP A 134 18.76 -5.70 -5.56
N LYS A 135 17.57 -6.18 -5.93
CA LYS A 135 16.37 -5.36 -6.06
C LYS A 135 15.90 -4.84 -4.70
N LEU A 136 15.96 -5.67 -3.66
CA LEU A 136 15.63 -5.25 -2.29
C LEU A 136 16.53 -4.10 -1.85
N ARG A 137 17.84 -4.22 -2.09
CA ARG A 137 18.81 -3.15 -1.79
C ARG A 137 18.49 -1.87 -2.57
N ALA A 138 18.23 -1.98 -3.88
CA ALA A 138 17.91 -0.82 -4.71
C ALA A 138 16.66 -0.07 -4.22
N TYR A 139 15.61 -0.80 -3.85
CA TYR A 139 14.40 -0.20 -3.27
C TYR A 139 14.64 0.40 -1.89
N TYR A 140 15.42 -0.27 -1.03
CA TYR A 140 15.83 0.24 0.27
C TYR A 140 16.58 1.55 0.15
N ASP A 141 17.60 1.61 -0.72
CA ASP A 141 18.43 2.80 -0.94
C ASP A 141 17.61 3.97 -1.50
N SER A 142 16.65 3.67 -2.40
CA SER A 142 15.73 4.68 -2.93
C SER A 142 14.80 5.22 -1.84
N PHE A 143 14.17 4.34 -1.09
CA PHE A 143 13.19 4.71 -0.05
C PHE A 143 13.84 5.45 1.12
N ARG A 144 15.08 5.09 1.50
CA ARG A 144 15.83 5.71 2.58
C ARG A 144 16.17 7.18 2.35
N ARG A 145 16.14 7.66 1.10
CA ARG A 145 16.43 9.06 0.75
C ARG A 145 15.37 10.06 1.25
N ILE A 146 14.21 9.58 1.63
CA ILE A 146 13.11 10.41 2.13
C ILE A 146 13.26 10.61 3.66
N ASP A 147 14.28 11.37 4.08
CA ASP A 147 14.70 11.49 5.48
C ASP A 147 13.58 11.91 6.46
N ASP A 148 12.74 12.89 6.09
CA ASP A 148 11.69 13.42 6.98
C ASP A 148 10.42 12.55 7.01
N PHE A 149 10.20 11.71 6.02
CA PHE A 149 8.98 10.93 5.87
C PHE A 149 8.96 9.72 6.82
N HIS A 150 10.12 9.15 7.10
CA HIS A 150 10.24 7.94 7.93
C HIS A 150 9.96 8.21 9.40
N ALA A 151 10.34 9.38 9.89
CA ALA A 151 10.06 9.80 11.26
C ALA A 151 8.56 10.04 11.51
N ALA A 152 7.80 10.39 10.48
CA ALA A 152 6.37 10.68 10.57
C ALA A 152 5.48 9.43 10.49
N PHE A 153 5.95 8.33 9.90
CA PHE A 153 5.14 7.14 9.65
C PHE A 153 5.80 5.87 10.19
N VAL A 154 5.26 5.35 11.28
CA VAL A 154 5.74 4.13 11.96
C VAL A 154 5.83 2.92 11.04
N ASN A 155 4.88 2.77 10.10
CA ASN A 155 4.93 1.69 9.12
C ASN A 155 6.18 1.77 8.21
N CYS A 156 6.60 2.99 7.85
CA CYS A 156 7.79 3.21 7.04
C CYS A 156 9.06 2.86 7.82
N ALA A 157 9.20 3.34 9.02
CA ALA A 157 10.32 3.04 9.91
C ALA A 157 10.45 1.53 10.16
N PHE A 158 9.31 0.86 10.38
CA PHE A 158 9.28 -0.58 10.58
C PHE A 158 9.73 -1.36 9.33
N ARG A 159 9.19 -1.02 8.15
CA ARG A 159 9.55 -1.65 6.86
C ARG A 159 11.04 -1.45 6.56
N LEU A 160 11.59 -0.26 6.84
CA LEU A 160 13.02 0.02 6.69
C LEU A 160 13.86 -0.83 7.63
N ALA A 161 13.53 -0.89 8.92
CA ALA A 161 14.28 -1.67 9.89
C ALA A 161 14.30 -3.17 9.52
N VAL A 162 13.19 -3.72 9.02
CA VAL A 162 13.15 -5.12 8.55
C VAL A 162 14.01 -5.32 7.30
N ALA A 163 13.95 -4.41 6.34
CA ALA A 163 14.77 -4.51 5.13
C ALA A 163 16.27 -4.35 5.46
N GLU A 164 16.64 -3.41 6.33
CA GLU A 164 18.01 -3.22 6.80
C GLU A 164 18.54 -4.45 7.52
N LEU A 165 17.72 -5.10 8.35
CA LEU A 165 18.08 -6.37 8.99
C LEU A 165 18.43 -7.45 7.96
N VAL A 166 17.60 -7.66 6.94
CA VAL A 166 17.84 -8.66 5.89
C VAL A 166 19.12 -8.35 5.11
N ILE A 167 19.33 -7.08 4.76
CA ILE A 167 20.50 -6.61 4.04
C ILE A 167 21.79 -6.79 4.89
N ALA A 168 21.77 -6.36 6.15
CA ALA A 168 22.91 -6.45 7.04
C ALA A 168 23.30 -7.91 7.34
N LEU A 169 22.31 -8.81 7.50
CA LEU A 169 22.58 -10.25 7.66
C LEU A 169 23.25 -10.84 6.42
N HIS A 170 22.83 -10.43 5.22
CA HIS A 170 23.48 -10.85 3.97
C HIS A 170 24.92 -10.36 3.88
N ASP A 171 25.18 -9.12 4.26
CA ASP A 171 26.52 -8.50 4.22
C ASP A 171 27.45 -9.01 5.34
N GLY A 172 26.93 -9.77 6.30
CA GLY A 172 27.67 -10.21 7.48
C GLY A 172 27.92 -9.10 8.51
N ASP A 173 27.22 -7.98 8.41
CA ASP A 173 27.29 -6.87 9.36
C ASP A 173 26.37 -7.13 10.57
N ASN A 174 26.92 -7.87 11.52
CA ASN A 174 26.19 -8.27 12.73
C ASN A 174 25.81 -7.07 13.65
N GLU A 175 26.54 -5.99 13.61
CA GLU A 175 26.26 -4.79 14.43
C GLU A 175 25.03 -4.07 13.89
N THR A 176 25.01 -3.76 12.59
CA THR A 176 23.86 -3.16 11.92
C THR A 176 22.64 -4.09 11.99
N ALA A 177 22.81 -5.41 11.78
CA ALA A 177 21.72 -6.37 11.89
C ALA A 177 21.09 -6.36 13.29
N LYS A 178 21.90 -6.33 14.35
CA LYS A 178 21.38 -6.24 15.72
C LYS A 178 20.63 -4.94 15.97
N LYS A 179 21.17 -3.80 15.53
CA LYS A 179 20.53 -2.50 15.67
C LYS A 179 19.17 -2.46 14.95
N ALA A 180 19.13 -2.90 13.69
CA ALA A 180 17.90 -2.95 12.90
C ALA A 180 16.86 -3.89 13.51
N TYR A 181 17.28 -5.03 14.07
CA TYR A 181 16.41 -5.94 14.82
C TYR A 181 15.82 -5.27 16.06
N ASP A 182 16.65 -4.62 16.89
CA ASP A 182 16.19 -3.96 18.11
C ASP A 182 15.23 -2.80 17.79
N GLU A 183 15.47 -2.07 16.71
CA GLU A 183 14.60 -1.02 16.20
C GLU A 183 13.24 -1.60 15.74
N ALA A 184 13.23 -2.62 14.89
CA ALA A 184 12.03 -3.30 14.46
C ALA A 184 11.21 -3.82 15.64
N MET A 185 11.88 -4.44 16.65
CA MET A 185 11.21 -4.95 17.85
C MET A 185 10.68 -3.83 18.74
N THR A 186 11.32 -2.67 18.77
CA THR A 186 10.86 -1.50 19.52
C THR A 186 9.60 -0.91 18.88
N ILE A 187 9.58 -0.80 17.55
CA ILE A 187 8.43 -0.33 16.78
C ILE A 187 7.26 -1.32 16.92
N ALA A 188 7.55 -2.62 16.89
CA ALA A 188 6.57 -3.69 17.01
C ALA A 188 5.91 -3.81 18.41
N LYS A 189 6.39 -3.11 19.44
CA LYS A 189 5.78 -3.18 20.79
C LYS A 189 4.42 -2.52 20.84
N PRO A 190 3.39 -3.15 21.46
CA PRO A 190 2.03 -2.60 21.55
C PRO A 190 1.93 -1.19 22.14
N GLY A 191 2.83 -0.84 23.06
CA GLY A 191 2.85 0.49 23.71
C GLY A 191 3.28 1.63 22.80
N PHE A 192 3.90 1.36 21.65
CA PHE A 192 4.33 2.39 20.70
C PHE A 192 3.14 2.90 19.86
N VAL A 193 2.19 2.03 19.57
CA VAL A 193 0.96 2.37 18.82
C VAL A 193 0.14 3.47 19.52
N SER A 194 0.20 3.52 20.85
CA SER A 194 -0.53 4.51 21.64
C SER A 194 0.07 5.93 21.58
N ARG A 195 1.32 6.08 21.18
CA ARG A 195 2.02 7.37 21.10
C ARG A 195 1.80 8.13 19.79
N ILE A 196 1.33 7.43 18.75
CA ILE A 196 1.02 8.03 17.44
C ILE A 196 -0.41 8.58 17.48
N GLN A 197 -0.65 9.45 18.43
CA GLN A 197 -1.94 10.11 18.57
C GLN A 197 -1.94 11.40 17.76
N GLY A 198 -2.62 11.44 16.63
CA GLY A 198 -3.01 12.73 16.17
C GLY A 198 -3.38 12.98 14.71
N VAL A 199 -3.02 12.17 13.73
CA VAL A 199 -3.13 12.66 12.33
C VAL A 199 -3.95 11.79 11.37
N LEU A 200 -4.21 10.51 11.63
CA LEU A 200 -5.01 9.67 10.73
C LEU A 200 -5.98 8.81 11.53
N ASP A 201 -7.15 8.60 10.93
CA ASP A 201 -8.22 7.76 11.41
C ASP A 201 -7.70 6.55 12.23
N ARG A 202 -7.72 6.70 13.54
CA ARG A 202 -7.01 5.84 14.52
C ARG A 202 -7.29 4.34 14.34
N HIS A 203 -8.48 3.97 13.86
CA HIS A 203 -8.86 2.58 13.68
C HIS A 203 -8.14 1.92 12.49
N ARG A 204 -8.06 2.59 11.34
CA ARG A 204 -7.39 2.03 10.14
C ARG A 204 -5.89 1.90 10.31
N ALA A 205 -5.24 2.92 10.85
CA ALA A 205 -3.81 2.90 11.11
C ALA A 205 -3.45 1.85 12.18
N THR A 206 -4.25 1.74 13.23
CA THR A 206 -4.02 0.78 14.33
C THR A 206 -4.21 -0.66 13.89
N ASP A 207 -5.21 -0.97 13.06
CA ASP A 207 -5.45 -2.34 12.59
C ASP A 207 -4.42 -2.77 11.55
N LYS A 208 -4.03 -1.87 10.64
CA LYS A 208 -2.96 -2.12 9.67
C LYS A 208 -1.60 -2.31 10.38
N LEU A 209 -1.33 -1.54 11.42
CA LEU A 209 -0.12 -1.67 12.24
C LEU A 209 -0.11 -2.96 13.06
N LYS A 210 -1.24 -3.36 13.66
CA LYS A 210 -1.37 -4.62 14.39
C LYS A 210 -1.16 -5.84 13.50
N ALA A 211 -1.70 -5.83 12.27
CA ALA A 211 -1.50 -6.89 11.31
C ALA A 211 -0.01 -7.01 10.94
N ASN A 212 0.62 -5.91 10.52
CA ASN A 212 2.04 -5.87 10.20
C ASN A 212 2.92 -6.28 11.40
N THR A 213 2.61 -5.80 12.61
CA THR A 213 3.35 -6.12 13.84
C THR A 213 3.27 -7.62 14.16
N LYS A 214 2.12 -8.26 13.95
CA LYS A 214 1.94 -9.68 14.22
C LYS A 214 2.74 -10.55 13.24
N GLU A 215 2.69 -10.24 11.95
CA GLU A 215 3.45 -10.95 10.91
C GLU A 215 4.96 -10.82 11.15
N CYS A 216 5.42 -9.63 11.49
CA CYS A 216 6.83 -9.39 11.76
C CYS A 216 7.32 -9.98 13.07
N ALA A 217 6.50 -10.01 14.12
CA ALA A 217 6.82 -10.73 15.34
C ALA A 217 6.94 -12.24 15.10
N GLN A 218 6.16 -12.80 14.17
CA GLN A 218 6.29 -14.20 13.74
C GLN A 218 7.56 -14.43 12.94
N PHE A 219 7.88 -13.54 11.99
CA PHE A 219 9.11 -13.59 11.20
C PHE A 219 10.35 -13.46 12.09
N LEU A 220 10.42 -12.45 12.96
CA LEU A 220 11.54 -12.26 13.88
C LEU A 220 11.70 -13.43 14.86
N LYS A 221 10.63 -14.13 15.21
CA LYS A 221 10.71 -15.39 15.98
C LYS A 221 11.30 -16.55 15.16
N SER A 222 11.01 -16.60 13.85
CA SER A 222 11.57 -17.63 12.97
C SER A 222 13.08 -17.49 12.74
N LEU A 223 13.62 -16.26 12.87
CA LEU A 223 15.06 -16.02 12.78
C LEU A 223 15.86 -16.45 14.04
N ARG A 224 15.18 -16.79 15.14
CA ARG A 224 15.81 -17.27 16.38
C ARG A 224 16.08 -18.77 16.42
N MET A 225 15.72 -19.50 15.36
CA MET A 225 16.01 -20.94 15.21
C MET A 225 17.22 -21.16 14.35
#